data_9e7919279eebe5febae0eea32c9362a4
#
_entry.id   9e7919279eebe5febae0eea32c9362a4
#
_cell.length_a   1.000
_cell.length_b   1.000
_cell.length_c   1.000
_cell.angle_alpha   90.00
_cell.angle_beta   90.00
_cell.angle_gamma   90.00
#
_symmetry.space_group_name_H-M   'P 1'
#
loop_
_entity.id
_entity.type
_entity.pdbx_description
1 polymer ?
#
loop_
_entity_poly.entity_id
_entity_poly.type
_entity_poly.pdbx_seq_one_letter_code
_entity_poly.pdbx_strand_id
1 'polypeptide(L)'
;MSVLIDTNVMLDIALKREPFFQNSALALAKARAAGDTLLCATSITTLHYFMHKKLGEAGARRFITDCLQAMTLAPVKRSSIQLALGSDMHDFEDGVIAHCAAECGAHIIITRDTVDYAKSPITALTPTEYLNTQ
;
A
#
# COMPACT_ATOMS: atom_id res chain seq x y z
N MET A 1 -4.87 -4.86 14.62
CA MET A 1 -3.63 -4.24 14.09
C MET A 1 -3.90 -3.68 12.70
N SER A 2 -3.44 -2.48 12.43
CA SER A 2 -3.65 -1.84 11.13
C SER A 2 -2.41 -1.99 10.27
N VAL A 3 -2.60 -2.39 9.02
CA VAL A 3 -1.52 -2.63 8.07
C VAL A 3 -1.83 -1.84 6.79
N LEU A 4 -0.88 -1.03 6.34
CA LEU A 4 -1.01 -0.33 5.07
C LEU A 4 -0.35 -1.15 3.96
N ILE A 5 -1.05 -1.28 2.85
CA ILE A 5 -0.56 -2.03 1.68
C ILE A 5 -0.06 -1.03 0.65
N ASP A 6 1.21 -1.14 0.29
CA ASP A 6 1.82 -0.25 -0.71
C ASP A 6 1.27 -0.56 -2.11
N THR A 7 1.34 0.44 -2.98
CA THR A 7 0.82 0.39 -4.35
C THR A 7 1.36 -0.80 -5.14
N ASN A 8 2.68 -1.06 -5.06
CA ASN A 8 3.29 -2.15 -5.84
C ASN A 8 2.74 -3.53 -5.44
N VAL A 9 2.43 -3.72 -4.16
CA VAL A 9 1.86 -4.99 -3.67
C VAL A 9 0.44 -5.18 -4.23
N MET A 10 -0.37 -4.13 -4.21
CA MET A 10 -1.71 -4.18 -4.80
C MET A 10 -1.66 -4.47 -6.30
N LEU A 11 -0.72 -3.85 -7.02
CA LEU A 11 -0.53 -4.10 -8.45
C LEU A 11 -0.07 -5.53 -8.73
N ASP A 12 0.82 -6.07 -7.91
CA ASP A 12 1.27 -7.46 -8.06
C ASP A 12 0.12 -8.44 -7.92
N ILE A 13 -0.81 -8.15 -7.02
CA ILE A 13 -2.01 -8.98 -6.84
C ILE A 13 -2.97 -8.79 -8.03
N ALA A 14 -3.30 -7.56 -8.36
CA ALA A 14 -4.30 -7.25 -9.39
C ALA A 14 -3.86 -7.71 -10.78
N LEU A 15 -2.57 -7.57 -11.10
CA LEU A 15 -2.01 -7.92 -12.40
C LEU A 15 -1.37 -9.31 -12.40
N LYS A 16 -1.43 -10.02 -11.30
CA LYS A 16 -0.87 -11.37 -11.12
C LYS A 16 0.59 -11.45 -11.53
N ARG A 17 1.39 -10.50 -11.05
CA ARG A 17 2.82 -10.41 -11.40
C ARG A 17 3.64 -11.47 -10.69
N GLU A 18 4.26 -12.34 -11.46
CA GLU A 18 5.18 -13.34 -10.93
C GLU A 18 6.58 -12.73 -10.72
N PRO A 19 7.34 -13.14 -9.73
CA PRO A 19 7.02 -14.19 -8.73
C PRO A 19 6.29 -13.67 -7.48
N PHE A 20 5.77 -12.45 -7.51
CA PHE A 20 5.27 -11.75 -6.30
C PHE A 20 3.82 -12.06 -5.96
N PHE A 21 3.04 -12.52 -6.93
CA PHE A 21 1.58 -12.62 -6.81
C PHE A 21 1.13 -13.44 -5.60
N GLN A 22 1.63 -14.66 -5.46
CA GLN A 22 1.14 -15.57 -4.42
C GLN A 22 1.39 -15.03 -3.01
N ASN A 23 2.62 -14.62 -2.73
CA ASN A 23 2.96 -14.13 -1.39
C ASN A 23 2.25 -12.81 -1.09
N SER A 24 2.09 -11.94 -2.09
CA SER A 24 1.35 -10.70 -1.93
C SER A 24 -0.12 -10.95 -1.60
N ALA A 25 -0.76 -11.88 -2.32
CA ALA A 25 -2.15 -12.24 -2.07
C ALA A 25 -2.34 -12.87 -0.69
N LEU A 26 -1.43 -13.76 -0.28
CA LEU A 26 -1.46 -14.38 1.05
C LEU A 26 -1.24 -13.35 2.16
N ALA A 27 -0.31 -12.40 1.94
CA ALA A 27 -0.04 -11.35 2.91
C ALA A 27 -1.26 -10.45 3.11
N LEU A 28 -1.93 -10.07 2.02
CA LEU A 28 -3.15 -9.28 2.11
C LEU A 28 -4.24 -10.03 2.87
N ALA A 29 -4.43 -11.31 2.58
CA ALA A 29 -5.42 -12.13 3.27
C ALA A 29 -5.12 -12.23 4.78
N LYS A 30 -3.85 -12.43 5.13
CA LYS A 30 -3.43 -12.47 6.54
C LYS A 30 -3.69 -11.13 7.23
N ALA A 31 -3.34 -10.01 6.59
CA ALA A 31 -3.53 -8.69 7.15
C ALA A 31 -5.02 -8.39 7.37
N ARG A 32 -5.88 -8.75 6.43
CA ARG A 32 -7.32 -8.56 6.55
C ARG A 32 -7.92 -9.39 7.69
N ALA A 33 -7.44 -10.60 7.87
CA ALA A 33 -7.89 -11.45 8.98
C ALA A 33 -7.43 -10.92 10.34
N ALA A 34 -6.30 -10.23 10.39
CA ALA A 34 -5.71 -9.73 11.64
C ALA A 34 -6.26 -8.36 12.06
N GLY A 35 -6.89 -7.60 11.15
CA GLY A 35 -7.42 -6.28 11.47
C GLY A 35 -7.67 -5.43 10.23
N ASP A 36 -7.49 -4.12 10.38
CA ASP A 36 -7.70 -3.16 9.31
C ASP A 36 -6.58 -3.20 8.28
N THR A 37 -6.97 -3.19 7.02
CA THR A 37 -6.03 -2.96 5.91
C THR A 37 -6.29 -1.58 5.32
N LEU A 38 -5.21 -0.82 5.19
CA LEU A 38 -5.27 0.57 4.72
C LEU A 38 -4.67 0.68 3.32
N LEU A 39 -5.27 1.52 2.51
CA LEU A 39 -4.74 1.88 1.20
C LEU A 39 -4.61 3.40 1.16
N CYS A 40 -3.41 3.90 0.85
CA CYS A 40 -3.16 5.34 0.81
C CYS A 40 -3.93 5.99 -0.35
N ALA A 41 -4.51 7.15 -0.11
CA ALA A 41 -5.29 7.87 -1.11
C ALA A 41 -4.48 8.14 -2.39
N THR A 42 -3.17 8.42 -2.27
CA THR A 42 -2.32 8.64 -3.46
C THR A 42 -2.17 7.39 -4.31
N SER A 43 -2.31 6.20 -3.72
CA SER A 43 -2.21 4.94 -4.47
C SER A 43 -3.38 4.76 -5.45
N ILE A 44 -4.53 5.36 -5.16
CA ILE A 44 -5.76 5.17 -5.96
C ILE A 44 -5.55 5.57 -7.42
N THR A 45 -4.98 6.75 -7.66
CA THR A 45 -4.78 7.23 -9.04
C THR A 45 -3.76 6.40 -9.79
N THR A 46 -2.71 5.93 -9.12
CA THR A 46 -1.72 5.05 -9.71
C THR A 46 -2.33 3.69 -10.05
N LEU A 47 -3.11 3.12 -9.14
CA LEU A 47 -3.82 1.87 -9.40
C LEU A 47 -4.78 2.01 -10.59
N HIS A 48 -5.53 3.10 -10.64
CA HIS A 48 -6.43 3.37 -11.75
C HIS A 48 -5.65 3.40 -13.08
N TYR A 49 -4.53 4.10 -13.11
CA TYR A 49 -3.70 4.23 -14.31
C TYR A 49 -3.31 2.86 -14.87
N PHE A 50 -2.76 1.98 -14.04
CA PHE A 50 -2.33 0.65 -14.49
C PHE A 50 -3.51 -0.27 -14.82
N MET A 51 -4.58 -0.21 -14.05
CA MET A 51 -5.76 -1.04 -14.30
C MET A 51 -6.52 -0.58 -15.55
N HIS A 52 -6.50 0.71 -15.85
CA HIS A 52 -7.07 1.24 -17.08
C HIS A 52 -6.36 0.65 -18.30
N LYS A 53 -5.03 0.60 -18.26
CA LYS A 53 -4.24 0.00 -19.35
C LYS A 53 -4.59 -1.48 -19.55
N LYS A 54 -4.87 -2.19 -18.47
CA LYS A 54 -5.13 -3.63 -18.52
C LYS A 54 -6.57 -3.95 -18.86
N LEU A 55 -7.53 -3.25 -18.29
CA LEU A 55 -8.96 -3.60 -18.32
C LEU A 55 -9.85 -2.56 -19.00
N GLY A 56 -9.31 -1.40 -19.38
CA GLY A 56 -10.12 -0.27 -19.85
C GLY A 56 -10.74 0.49 -18.68
N GLU A 57 -11.49 1.55 -18.99
CA GLU A 57 -12.01 2.46 -17.98
C GLU A 57 -13.04 1.81 -17.06
N ALA A 58 -13.99 1.06 -17.60
CA ALA A 58 -15.02 0.42 -16.79
C ALA A 58 -14.43 -0.58 -15.81
N GLY A 59 -13.47 -1.40 -16.27
CA GLY A 59 -12.80 -2.37 -15.41
C GLY A 59 -11.93 -1.72 -14.33
N ALA A 60 -11.25 -0.63 -14.69
CA ALA A 60 -10.44 0.11 -13.72
C ALA A 60 -11.31 0.72 -12.61
N ARG A 61 -12.43 1.33 -12.97
CA ARG A 61 -13.35 1.90 -11.97
C ARG A 61 -13.94 0.83 -11.06
N ARG A 62 -14.28 -0.33 -11.61
CA ARG A 62 -14.76 -1.45 -10.80
C ARG A 62 -13.70 -1.91 -9.82
N PHE A 63 -12.45 -2.02 -10.26
CA PHE A 63 -11.35 -2.42 -9.37
C PHE A 63 -11.20 -1.44 -8.20
N ILE A 64 -11.23 -0.13 -8.49
CA ILE A 64 -11.14 0.89 -7.43
C ILE A 64 -12.33 0.78 -6.46
N THR A 65 -13.54 0.57 -6.99
CA THR A 65 -14.73 0.38 -6.16
C THR A 65 -14.55 -0.81 -5.23
N ASP A 66 -14.04 -1.92 -5.74
CA ASP A 66 -13.79 -3.13 -4.95
C ASP A 66 -12.74 -2.87 -3.87
N CYS A 67 -11.68 -2.12 -4.18
CA CYS A 67 -10.67 -1.73 -3.19
C CYS A 67 -11.29 -0.92 -2.05
N LEU A 68 -12.15 0.04 -2.37
CA LEU A 68 -12.80 0.89 -1.36
C LEU A 68 -13.76 0.11 -0.47
N GLN A 69 -14.35 -0.96 -0.99
CA GLN A 69 -15.22 -1.82 -0.20
C GLN A 69 -14.42 -2.76 0.71
N ALA A 70 -13.26 -3.21 0.26
CA ALA A 70 -12.46 -4.21 0.97
C ALA A 70 -11.47 -3.62 1.95
N MET A 71 -11.07 -2.36 1.77
CA MET A 71 -9.99 -1.73 2.53
C MET A 71 -10.42 -0.35 3.02
N THR A 72 -9.77 0.11 4.09
CA THR A 72 -9.96 1.46 4.59
C THR A 72 -9.06 2.42 3.82
N LEU A 73 -9.63 3.50 3.30
CA LEU A 73 -8.85 4.52 2.62
C LEU A 73 -8.15 5.40 3.65
N ALA A 74 -6.81 5.48 3.57
CA ALA A 74 -6.02 6.34 4.43
C ALA A 74 -5.90 7.71 3.76
N PRO A 75 -6.45 8.78 4.37
CA PRO A 75 -6.42 10.10 3.74
C PRO A 75 -5.02 10.71 3.79
N VAL A 76 -4.65 11.42 2.74
CA VAL A 76 -3.42 12.20 2.70
C VAL A 76 -3.76 13.62 3.09
N LYS A 77 -3.17 14.09 4.20
CA LYS A 77 -3.39 15.42 4.74
C LYS A 77 -2.25 16.35 4.32
N ARG A 78 -2.45 17.65 4.55
CA ARG A 78 -1.37 18.62 4.40
C ARG A 78 -0.15 18.20 5.22
N SER A 79 -0.36 17.74 6.45
CA SER A 79 0.71 17.28 7.34
C SER A 79 1.48 16.10 6.77
N SER A 80 0.82 15.15 6.11
CA SER A 80 1.50 14.02 5.47
C SER A 80 2.52 14.50 4.45
N ILE A 81 2.12 15.47 3.63
CA ILE A 81 2.97 16.04 2.58
C ILE A 81 4.11 16.84 3.19
N GLN A 82 3.83 17.66 4.19
CA GLN A 82 4.85 18.46 4.87
C GLN A 82 5.90 17.58 5.54
N LEU A 83 5.46 16.51 6.21
CA LEU A 83 6.38 15.56 6.84
C LEU A 83 7.24 14.83 5.79
N ALA A 84 6.65 14.46 4.67
CA ALA A 84 7.39 13.82 3.58
C ALA A 84 8.47 14.75 3.01
N LEU A 85 8.15 16.04 2.84
CA LEU A 85 9.12 17.03 2.34
C LEU A 85 10.32 17.20 3.28
N GLY A 86 10.11 17.06 4.59
CA GLY A 86 11.16 17.18 5.60
C GLY A 86 11.84 15.86 5.95
N SER A 87 11.43 14.77 5.32
CA SER A 87 11.89 13.42 5.64
C SER A 87 13.22 13.11 4.94
N ASP A 88 13.98 12.18 5.54
CA ASP A 88 15.19 11.62 4.95
C ASP A 88 14.91 10.47 4.00
N MET A 89 13.65 10.13 3.76
CA MET A 89 13.30 9.09 2.80
C MET A 89 13.67 9.55 1.38
N HIS A 90 14.24 8.62 0.62
CA HIS A 90 14.77 8.92 -0.69
C HIS A 90 13.69 9.27 -1.72
N ASP A 91 12.59 8.53 -1.72
CA ASP A 91 11.49 8.70 -2.67
C ASP A 91 10.37 9.51 -2.03
N PHE A 92 9.98 10.62 -2.68
CA PHE A 92 8.96 11.52 -2.13
C PHE A 92 7.59 10.84 -2.02
N GLU A 93 7.19 10.09 -3.04
CA GLU A 93 5.88 9.41 -3.02
C GLU A 93 5.81 8.40 -1.87
N ASP A 94 6.87 7.61 -1.70
CA ASP A 94 6.97 6.66 -0.59
C ASP A 94 6.96 7.39 0.75
N GLY A 95 7.59 8.57 0.81
CA GLY A 95 7.54 9.43 1.99
C GLY A 95 6.11 9.85 2.35
N VAL A 96 5.34 10.25 1.35
CA VAL A 96 3.93 10.62 1.58
C VAL A 96 3.14 9.41 2.09
N ILE A 97 3.34 8.25 1.49
CA ILE A 97 2.65 7.03 1.91
C ILE A 97 3.03 6.65 3.34
N ALA A 98 4.33 6.71 3.68
CA ALA A 98 4.80 6.35 5.02
C ALA A 98 4.24 7.29 6.10
N HIS A 99 4.22 8.58 5.84
CA HIS A 99 3.69 9.54 6.82
C HIS A 99 2.17 9.49 6.89
N CYS A 100 1.51 9.23 5.78
CA CYS A 100 0.07 8.94 5.77
C CYS A 100 -0.23 7.73 6.66
N ALA A 101 0.54 6.66 6.51
CA ALA A 101 0.38 5.46 7.32
C ALA A 101 0.55 5.77 8.81
N ALA A 102 1.58 6.53 9.16
CA ALA A 102 1.84 6.90 10.55
C ALA A 102 0.68 7.72 11.13
N GLU A 103 0.18 8.68 10.38
CA GLU A 103 -0.93 9.54 10.84
C GLU A 103 -2.24 8.78 10.98
N CYS A 104 -2.41 7.68 10.26
CA CYS A 104 -3.59 6.82 10.36
C CYS A 104 -3.43 5.71 11.39
N GLY A 105 -2.31 5.66 12.10
CA GLY A 105 -2.08 4.66 13.14
C GLY A 105 -1.72 3.28 12.63
N ALA A 106 -1.21 3.18 11.40
CA ALA A 106 -0.75 1.90 10.88
C ALA A 106 0.47 1.40 11.66
N HIS A 107 0.56 0.09 11.87
CA HIS A 107 1.67 -0.52 12.58
C HIS A 107 2.74 -1.04 11.62
N ILE A 108 2.34 -1.43 10.42
CA ILE A 108 3.22 -2.03 9.42
C ILE A 108 2.82 -1.51 8.04
N ILE A 109 3.82 -1.33 7.16
CA ILE A 109 3.62 -1.13 5.73
C ILE A 109 4.11 -2.38 5.03
N ILE A 110 3.28 -3.00 4.20
CA ILE A 110 3.71 -4.12 3.35
C ILE A 110 4.09 -3.56 1.99
N THR A 111 5.34 -3.77 1.60
CA THR A 111 5.90 -3.23 0.36
C THR A 111 6.97 -4.18 -0.18
N ARG A 112 7.23 -4.14 -1.49
CA ARG A 112 8.40 -4.81 -2.06
C ARG A 112 9.69 -4.01 -1.88
N ASP A 113 9.57 -2.70 -1.66
CA ASP A 113 10.69 -1.76 -1.69
C ASP A 113 11.12 -1.35 -0.28
N THR A 114 11.44 -2.33 0.56
CA THR A 114 11.83 -2.05 1.95
C THR A 114 13.06 -1.15 2.06
N VAL A 115 13.94 -1.15 1.05
CA VAL A 115 15.09 -0.24 1.01
C VAL A 115 14.64 1.21 0.94
N ASP A 116 13.63 1.51 0.11
CA ASP A 116 13.09 2.87 -0.01
C ASP A 116 12.38 3.32 1.26
N TYR A 117 11.90 2.37 2.06
CA TYR A 117 11.22 2.64 3.33
C TYR A 117 12.15 2.51 4.55
N ALA A 118 13.46 2.39 4.36
CA ALA A 118 14.40 2.18 5.47
C ALA A 118 14.31 3.27 6.54
N LYS A 119 14.00 4.50 6.15
CA LYS A 119 13.87 5.64 7.07
C LYS A 119 12.41 6.03 7.33
N SER A 120 11.49 5.13 7.06
CA SER A 120 10.07 5.32 7.32
C SER A 120 9.80 5.38 8.83
N PRO A 121 8.82 6.21 9.27
CA PRO A 121 8.39 6.21 10.67
C PRO A 121 7.68 4.91 11.07
N ILE A 122 7.22 4.12 10.09
CA ILE A 122 6.51 2.86 10.30
C ILE A 122 7.36 1.73 9.73
N THR A 123 7.43 0.61 10.45
CA THR A 123 8.16 -0.58 9.99
C THR A 123 7.60 -1.08 8.66
N ALA A 124 8.49 -1.26 7.68
CA ALA A 124 8.12 -1.80 6.37
C ALA A 124 8.62 -3.23 6.25
N LEU A 125 7.76 -4.12 5.79
CA LEU A 125 8.05 -5.54 5.57
C LEU A 125 7.66 -5.92 4.16
N THR A 126 8.41 -6.85 3.57
CA THR A 126 7.98 -7.48 2.32
C THR A 126 6.79 -8.41 2.61
N PRO A 127 6.01 -8.78 1.58
CA PRO A 127 4.97 -9.79 1.78
C PRO A 127 5.50 -11.07 2.43
N THR A 128 6.66 -11.55 1.99
CA THR A 128 7.27 -12.76 2.57
C THR A 128 7.65 -12.57 4.02
N GLU A 129 8.26 -11.43 4.36
CA GLU A 129 8.62 -11.13 5.75
C GLU A 129 7.37 -11.03 6.63
N TYR A 130 6.31 -10.39 6.12
CA TYR A 130 5.07 -10.28 6.86
C TYR A 130 4.43 -11.66 7.11
N LEU A 131 4.47 -12.55 6.11
CA LEU A 131 3.94 -13.91 6.26
C LEU A 131 4.69 -14.70 7.34
N ASN A 132 5.96 -14.37 7.58
CA ASN A 132 6.77 -15.03 8.62
C ASN A 132 6.60 -14.41 10.01
N THR A 133 5.82 -13.35 10.16
CA THR A 133 5.48 -12.81 11.49
C THR A 133 4.39 -13.64 12.14
N GLN A 134 4.26 -13.50 13.44
CA GLN A 134 3.28 -14.27 14.20
C GLN A 134 1.97 -13.53 14.43
#